data_595f1b23a2754f80a1af7d9c2c45760b
#
_entry.id   595f1b23a2754f80a1af7d9c2c45760b
#
_cell.length_a   1.000
_cell.length_b   1.000
_cell.length_c   1.000
_cell.angle_alpha   90.00
_cell.angle_beta   90.00
_cell.angle_gamma   90.00
#
_symmetry.space_group_name_H-M   'P 1'
#
loop_
_entity.id
_entity.type
_entity.pdbx_description
1 polymer ?
#
loop_
_entity_poly.entity_id
_entity_poly.type
_entity_poly.pdbx_seq_one_letter_code
_entity_poly.pdbx_strand_id
1 'polypeptide(L)'
;SGGLIPRLGQVERDLFGRELPRSIAERQQALLNFLEIGTEVQPSMLFKLGVAEWAVAQRVMAQKDAKSRIEALEVQLEGERRPEGALAMRLERLVTLLLPEGVTWSDVNLPANTTFRVRFLDTITPKLAKAGYRVRLELDGTLAVDGNLVAASGCLISGHVEEVKPPRSFGRASEVKFAFDHLKPLGPHEIPIILGEEAKKAAEA
;
A
#
# COMPACT_ATOMS: atom_id res chain seq x y z
N SER A 1 18.76 -3.59 17.70
CA SER A 1 18.33 -2.21 17.48
C SER A 1 19.55 -1.35 17.15
N GLY A 2 19.92 -1.25 15.92
CA GLY A 2 20.99 -0.38 15.44
C GLY A 2 20.51 1.04 15.19
N GLY A 3 21.44 2.01 15.22
CA GLY A 3 21.16 3.39 14.81
C GLY A 3 20.75 3.49 13.33
N LEU A 4 20.48 4.74 12.89
CA LEU A 4 20.03 5.01 11.52
C LEU A 4 20.99 4.47 10.44
N ILE A 5 22.29 4.69 10.61
CA ILE A 5 23.31 4.31 9.61
C ILE A 5 23.36 2.79 9.37
N PRO A 6 23.46 1.93 10.40
CA PRO A 6 23.43 0.49 10.22
C PRO A 6 22.13 -0.01 9.59
N ARG A 7 20.99 0.58 9.94
CA ARG A 7 19.69 0.23 9.36
C ARG A 7 19.60 0.58 7.88
N LEU A 8 20.09 1.77 7.53
CA LEU A 8 20.16 2.22 6.14
C LEU A 8 21.06 1.32 5.31
N GLY A 9 22.24 0.99 5.80
CA GLY A 9 23.16 0.06 5.15
C GLY A 9 22.57 -1.34 4.96
N GLN A 10 21.80 -1.83 5.95
CA GLN A 10 21.13 -3.14 5.82
C GLN A 10 20.08 -3.13 4.71
N VAL A 11 19.25 -2.10 4.65
CA VAL A 11 18.25 -1.95 3.58
C VAL A 11 18.91 -1.89 2.21
N GLU A 12 19.99 -1.13 2.06
CA GLU A 12 20.73 -1.04 0.80
C GLU A 12 21.36 -2.39 0.39
N ARG A 13 21.92 -3.15 1.32
CA ARG A 13 22.45 -4.48 1.05
C ARG A 13 21.35 -5.45 0.60
N ASP A 14 20.19 -5.39 1.25
CA ASP A 14 19.05 -6.26 0.91
C ASP A 14 18.49 -5.93 -0.48
N LEU A 15 18.39 -4.63 -0.83
CA LEU A 15 17.85 -4.17 -2.10
C LEU A 15 18.83 -4.27 -3.26
N PHE A 16 20.08 -3.85 -3.04
CA PHE A 16 21.09 -3.66 -4.09
C PHE A 16 22.28 -4.61 -4.01
N GLY A 17 22.40 -5.37 -2.91
CA GLY A 17 23.55 -6.20 -2.63
C GLY A 17 24.78 -5.44 -2.13
N ARG A 18 24.68 -4.13 -1.93
CA ARG A 18 25.77 -3.26 -1.46
C ARG A 18 25.24 -1.97 -0.83
N GLU A 19 26.07 -1.32 -0.04
CA GLU A 19 25.81 0.01 0.45
C GLU A 19 26.16 1.06 -0.61
N LEU A 20 25.39 2.16 -0.64
CA LEU A 20 25.61 3.26 -1.57
C LEU A 20 26.73 4.19 -1.04
N PRO A 21 27.66 4.63 -1.91
CA PRO A 21 28.82 5.43 -1.52
C PRO A 21 28.51 6.95 -1.47
N ARG A 22 27.48 7.34 -0.72
CA ARG A 22 27.04 8.74 -0.66
C ARG A 22 26.79 9.17 0.79
N SER A 23 26.50 10.45 0.98
CA SER A 23 26.07 10.97 2.28
C SER A 23 24.76 10.31 2.74
N ILE A 24 24.48 10.33 4.03
CA ILE A 24 23.25 9.73 4.60
C ILE A 24 22.01 10.35 3.96
N ALA A 25 21.96 11.66 3.81
CA ALA A 25 20.83 12.36 3.21
C ALA A 25 20.60 11.93 1.74
N GLU A 26 21.67 11.83 0.95
CA GLU A 26 21.60 11.37 -0.44
C GLU A 26 21.17 9.90 -0.54
N ARG A 27 21.66 9.06 0.37
CA ARG A 27 21.29 7.63 0.44
C ARG A 27 19.81 7.47 0.79
N GLN A 28 19.31 8.23 1.78
CA GLN A 28 17.88 8.23 2.13
C GLN A 28 17.01 8.69 0.96
N GLN A 29 17.41 9.76 0.27
CA GLN A 29 16.65 10.27 -0.88
C GLN A 29 16.67 9.27 -2.05
N ALA A 30 17.80 8.64 -2.31
CA ALA A 30 17.92 7.61 -3.35
C ALA A 30 17.04 6.40 -3.07
N LEU A 31 16.98 5.95 -1.81
CA LEU A 31 16.09 4.86 -1.40
C LEU A 31 14.62 5.22 -1.53
N LEU A 32 14.22 6.40 -1.08
CA LEU A 32 12.84 6.87 -1.20
C LEU A 32 12.41 6.94 -2.68
N ASN A 33 13.25 7.52 -3.52
CA ASN A 33 12.99 7.59 -4.95
C ASN A 33 12.87 6.21 -5.60
N PHE A 34 13.79 5.31 -5.28
CA PHE A 34 13.79 3.95 -5.83
C PHE A 34 12.58 3.13 -5.35
N LEU A 35 12.24 3.20 -4.06
CA LEU A 35 11.17 2.41 -3.48
C LEU A 35 9.78 2.94 -3.79
N GLU A 36 9.57 4.26 -3.73
CA GLU A 36 8.23 4.83 -3.69
C GLU A 36 7.90 5.80 -4.81
N ILE A 37 8.85 6.57 -5.31
CA ILE A 37 8.59 7.66 -6.26
C ILE A 37 8.78 7.21 -7.71
N GLY A 38 10.01 6.94 -8.10
CA GLY A 38 10.33 6.57 -9.48
C GLY A 38 9.98 7.65 -10.50
N THR A 39 9.92 7.23 -11.76
CA THR A 39 9.47 8.04 -12.91
C THR A 39 8.45 7.25 -13.72
N GLU A 40 7.79 7.91 -14.68
CA GLU A 40 6.83 7.25 -15.57
C GLU A 40 7.43 6.08 -16.34
N VAL A 41 8.67 6.23 -16.79
CA VAL A 41 9.39 5.22 -17.60
C VAL A 41 10.24 4.26 -16.76
N GLN A 42 10.55 4.64 -15.52
CA GLN A 42 11.20 3.80 -14.52
C GLN A 42 10.43 3.89 -13.21
N PRO A 43 9.30 3.19 -13.10
CA PRO A 43 8.49 3.19 -11.90
C PRO A 43 9.25 2.70 -10.68
N SER A 44 8.78 3.09 -9.51
CA SER A 44 9.34 2.65 -8.25
C SER A 44 9.26 1.14 -8.07
N MET A 45 10.07 0.60 -7.19
CA MET A 45 10.06 -0.82 -6.86
C MET A 45 8.70 -1.28 -6.33
N LEU A 46 8.08 -0.51 -5.43
CA LEU A 46 6.78 -0.87 -4.86
C LEU A 46 5.65 -0.79 -5.90
N PHE A 47 5.72 0.13 -6.84
CA PHE A 47 4.80 0.15 -7.97
C PHE A 47 4.91 -1.14 -8.81
N LYS A 48 6.09 -1.51 -9.22
CA LYS A 48 6.33 -2.74 -9.99
C LYS A 48 5.90 -3.99 -9.22
N LEU A 49 6.17 -4.03 -7.93
CA LEU A 49 5.75 -5.13 -7.06
C LEU A 49 4.22 -5.25 -7.00
N GLY A 50 3.53 -4.15 -6.81
CA GLY A 50 2.06 -4.11 -6.81
C GLY A 50 1.46 -4.53 -8.14
N VAL A 51 2.01 -4.07 -9.26
CA VAL A 51 1.58 -4.45 -10.61
C VAL A 51 1.81 -5.95 -10.85
N ALA A 52 2.94 -6.49 -10.43
CA ALA A 52 3.24 -7.92 -10.55
C ALA A 52 2.27 -8.77 -9.73
N GLU A 53 2.00 -8.40 -8.50
CA GLU A 53 1.01 -9.08 -7.65
C GLU A 53 -0.39 -9.03 -8.25
N TRP A 54 -0.79 -7.87 -8.78
CA TRP A 54 -2.09 -7.74 -9.44
C TRP A 54 -2.17 -8.59 -10.71
N ALA A 55 -1.13 -8.65 -11.51
CA ALA A 55 -1.07 -9.49 -12.71
C ALA A 55 -1.26 -10.97 -12.41
N VAL A 56 -0.79 -11.44 -11.25
CA VAL A 56 -0.89 -12.84 -10.82
C VAL A 56 -2.24 -13.15 -10.16
N ALA A 57 -2.69 -12.32 -9.24
CA ALA A 57 -3.80 -12.62 -8.35
C ALA A 57 -4.89 -11.52 -8.29
N GLN A 58 -4.74 -10.45 -9.05
CA GLN A 58 -5.63 -9.26 -9.01
C GLN A 58 -5.78 -8.65 -7.60
N ARG A 59 -4.77 -8.82 -6.80
CA ARG A 59 -4.68 -8.37 -5.42
C ARG A 59 -3.25 -7.99 -5.09
N VAL A 60 -3.07 -6.96 -4.26
CA VAL A 60 -1.77 -6.58 -3.72
C VAL A 60 -1.66 -6.91 -2.23
N MET A 61 -0.45 -7.25 -1.80
CA MET A 61 -0.15 -7.63 -0.42
C MET A 61 0.52 -6.47 0.33
N ALA A 62 -0.05 -5.28 0.22
CA ALA A 62 0.56 -4.04 0.72
C ALA A 62 0.83 -4.02 2.23
N GLN A 63 0.17 -4.87 3.03
CA GLN A 63 0.45 -5.04 4.45
C GLN A 63 1.79 -5.74 4.75
N LYS A 64 2.30 -6.53 3.81
CA LYS A 64 3.49 -7.33 4.00
C LYS A 64 4.73 -6.58 3.54
N ASP A 65 5.86 -6.93 4.12
CA ASP A 65 7.16 -6.41 3.68
C ASP A 65 7.54 -6.87 2.27
N ALA A 66 8.37 -6.10 1.61
CA ALA A 66 8.74 -6.35 0.21
C ALA A 66 9.38 -7.71 0.00
N LYS A 67 10.23 -8.17 0.92
CA LYS A 67 10.89 -9.48 0.84
C LYS A 67 9.87 -10.61 0.82
N SER A 68 8.93 -10.61 1.79
CA SER A 68 7.87 -11.63 1.86
C SER A 68 6.98 -11.63 0.63
N ARG A 69 6.69 -10.46 0.08
CA ARG A 69 5.90 -10.30 -1.15
C ARG A 69 6.61 -10.87 -2.37
N ILE A 70 7.89 -10.60 -2.52
CA ILE A 70 8.73 -11.16 -3.60
C ILE A 70 8.83 -12.68 -3.49
N GLU A 71 9.09 -13.19 -2.29
CA GLU A 71 9.15 -14.64 -2.04
C GLU A 71 7.83 -15.35 -2.38
N ALA A 72 6.70 -14.73 -2.07
CA ALA A 72 5.39 -15.27 -2.43
C ALA A 72 5.19 -15.33 -3.96
N LEU A 73 5.62 -14.29 -4.70
CA LEU A 73 5.60 -14.29 -6.16
C LEU A 73 6.52 -15.35 -6.76
N GLU A 74 7.70 -15.53 -6.21
CA GLU A 74 8.64 -16.59 -6.65
C GLU A 74 8.01 -17.98 -6.52
N VAL A 75 7.38 -18.26 -5.37
CA VAL A 75 6.68 -19.53 -5.16
C VAL A 75 5.53 -19.72 -6.16
N GLN A 76 4.75 -18.67 -6.42
CA GLN A 76 3.63 -18.73 -7.36
C GLN A 76 4.06 -18.92 -8.82
N LEU A 77 5.15 -18.27 -9.23
CA LEU A 77 5.58 -18.25 -10.63
C LEU A 77 6.63 -19.30 -10.96
N GLU A 78 7.53 -19.60 -10.02
CA GLU A 78 8.70 -20.46 -10.21
C GLU A 78 8.61 -21.77 -9.39
N GLY A 79 7.62 -21.87 -8.51
CA GLY A 79 7.40 -23.04 -7.67
C GLY A 79 8.24 -23.07 -6.37
N GLU A 80 9.22 -22.22 -6.25
CA GLU A 80 10.11 -22.16 -5.08
C GLU A 80 10.63 -20.74 -4.81
N ARG A 81 11.09 -20.52 -3.59
CA ARG A 81 11.80 -19.29 -3.25
C ARG A 81 13.19 -19.31 -3.81
N ARG A 82 13.67 -18.17 -4.26
CA ARG A 82 15.05 -17.98 -4.68
C ARG A 82 15.74 -16.96 -3.79
N PRO A 83 16.24 -17.36 -2.62
CA PRO A 83 16.75 -16.44 -1.60
C PRO A 83 18.05 -15.74 -1.98
N GLU A 84 18.68 -16.15 -3.05
CA GLU A 84 19.96 -15.61 -3.50
C GLU A 84 19.77 -14.35 -4.34
N GLY A 85 20.58 -13.35 -4.03
CA GLY A 85 20.62 -12.10 -4.77
C GLY A 85 19.82 -10.95 -4.14
N ALA A 86 20.06 -9.77 -4.68
CA ALA A 86 19.42 -8.54 -4.23
C ALA A 86 17.93 -8.54 -4.58
N LEU A 87 17.09 -8.01 -3.68
CA LEU A 87 15.63 -7.99 -3.86
C LEU A 87 15.20 -7.25 -5.12
N ALA A 88 15.88 -6.14 -5.46
CA ALA A 88 15.57 -5.40 -6.67
C ALA A 88 15.76 -6.24 -7.95
N MET A 89 16.82 -7.03 -8.02
CA MET A 89 17.06 -7.92 -9.16
C MET A 89 16.08 -9.09 -9.19
N ARG A 90 15.75 -9.64 -8.04
CA ARG A 90 14.75 -10.72 -7.91
C ARG A 90 13.39 -10.26 -8.41
N LEU A 91 12.96 -9.06 -8.01
CA LEU A 91 11.71 -8.49 -8.49
C LEU A 91 11.76 -8.21 -10.00
N GLU A 92 12.85 -7.64 -10.51
CA GLU A 92 12.98 -7.33 -11.93
C GLU A 92 12.90 -8.59 -12.82
N ARG A 93 13.45 -9.70 -12.35
CA ARG A 93 13.31 -10.99 -13.01
C ARG A 93 11.83 -11.43 -13.11
N LEU A 94 11.08 -11.31 -12.02
CA LEU A 94 9.66 -11.67 -11.98
C LEU A 94 8.81 -10.72 -12.84
N VAL A 95 9.08 -9.43 -12.80
CA VAL A 95 8.40 -8.42 -13.62
C VAL A 95 8.66 -8.66 -15.10
N THR A 96 9.88 -8.96 -15.50
CA THR A 96 10.22 -9.28 -16.89
C THR A 96 9.52 -10.55 -17.38
N LEU A 97 9.37 -11.54 -16.49
CA LEU A 97 8.64 -12.77 -16.79
C LEU A 97 7.14 -12.53 -17.03
N LEU A 98 6.54 -11.68 -16.20
CA LEU A 98 5.09 -11.37 -16.27
C LEU A 98 4.75 -10.34 -17.33
N LEU A 99 5.59 -9.34 -17.50
CA LEU A 99 5.36 -8.13 -18.32
C LEU A 99 6.61 -7.84 -19.15
N PRO A 100 6.90 -8.66 -20.17
CA PRO A 100 8.12 -8.54 -20.95
C PRO A 100 8.27 -7.19 -21.70
N GLU A 101 7.17 -6.50 -21.93
CA GLU A 101 7.16 -5.17 -22.54
C GLU A 101 7.54 -4.04 -21.57
N GLY A 102 7.75 -4.39 -20.30
CA GLY A 102 8.05 -3.43 -19.25
C GLY A 102 6.83 -2.85 -18.57
N VAL A 103 7.09 -2.06 -17.53
CA VAL A 103 6.07 -1.39 -16.72
C VAL A 103 6.30 0.10 -16.80
N THR A 104 5.26 0.82 -17.17
CA THR A 104 5.22 2.29 -17.17
C THR A 104 3.96 2.75 -16.45
N TRP A 105 3.94 4.00 -16.01
CA TRP A 105 2.72 4.60 -15.46
C TRP A 105 2.46 5.98 -16.07
N SER A 106 1.24 6.44 -15.94
CA SER A 106 0.84 7.80 -16.32
C SER A 106 -0.19 8.31 -15.34
N ASP A 107 -0.25 9.61 -15.16
CA ASP A 107 -1.29 10.23 -14.34
C ASP A 107 -2.65 10.09 -15.02
N VAL A 108 -3.67 9.75 -14.24
CA VAL A 108 -5.07 9.74 -14.65
C VAL A 108 -5.89 10.61 -13.70
N ASN A 109 -6.89 11.27 -14.23
CA ASN A 109 -7.84 12.02 -13.41
C ASN A 109 -8.92 11.07 -12.89
N LEU A 110 -8.99 10.94 -11.58
CA LEU A 110 -10.07 10.22 -10.94
C LEU A 110 -11.35 11.07 -11.00
N PRO A 111 -12.45 10.56 -11.58
CA PRO A 111 -13.69 11.32 -11.62
C PRO A 111 -14.19 11.72 -10.23
N ALA A 112 -14.76 12.90 -10.12
CA ALA A 112 -15.42 13.33 -8.88
C ALA A 112 -16.51 12.33 -8.49
N ASN A 113 -16.69 12.11 -7.20
CA ASN A 113 -17.64 11.16 -6.64
C ASN A 113 -17.40 9.68 -7.02
N THR A 114 -16.17 9.32 -7.40
CA THR A 114 -15.78 7.91 -7.52
C THR A 114 -15.94 7.23 -6.17
N THR A 115 -16.70 6.15 -6.14
CA THR A 115 -16.94 5.36 -4.92
C THR A 115 -16.20 4.04 -4.99
N PHE A 116 -15.77 3.54 -3.85
CA PHE A 116 -15.13 2.23 -3.72
C PHE A 116 -15.43 1.62 -2.36
N ARG A 117 -15.29 0.32 -2.25
CA ARG A 117 -15.48 -0.41 -1.00
C ARG A 117 -14.17 -0.53 -0.25
N VAL A 118 -14.27 -0.48 1.07
CA VAL A 118 -13.15 -0.64 1.99
C VAL A 118 -13.42 -1.76 2.99
N ARG A 119 -12.36 -2.32 3.52
CA ARG A 119 -12.40 -3.32 4.55
C ARG A 119 -11.48 -2.92 5.70
N PHE A 120 -11.97 -3.01 6.92
CA PHE A 120 -11.15 -2.80 8.11
C PHE A 120 -10.16 -3.95 8.29
N LEU A 121 -8.92 -3.62 8.60
CA LEU A 121 -7.87 -4.58 8.94
C LEU A 121 -7.78 -4.83 10.44
N ASP A 122 -8.18 -3.84 11.23
CA ASP A 122 -8.14 -3.89 12.68
C ASP A 122 -9.56 -4.00 13.25
N THR A 123 -9.73 -4.82 14.28
CA THR A 123 -10.97 -4.86 15.03
C THR A 123 -10.98 -3.71 16.01
N ILE A 124 -11.98 -2.85 15.91
CA ILE A 124 -12.12 -1.68 16.78
C ILE A 124 -13.37 -1.86 17.63
N THR A 125 -13.19 -1.83 18.94
CA THR A 125 -14.29 -1.87 19.89
C THR A 125 -14.41 -0.52 20.59
N PRO A 126 -15.61 -0.10 21.00
CA PRO A 126 -15.81 1.15 21.73
C PRO A 126 -14.99 1.29 23.00
N LYS A 127 -14.60 0.17 23.61
CA LYS A 127 -13.76 0.14 24.81
C LYS A 127 -12.30 0.49 24.52
N LEU A 128 -11.81 0.15 23.32
CA LEU A 128 -10.44 0.35 22.89
C LEU A 128 -10.26 1.63 22.08
N ALA A 129 -11.34 2.08 21.42
CA ALA A 129 -11.30 3.25 20.57
C ALA A 129 -11.23 4.55 21.38
N LYS A 130 -10.32 5.42 20.98
CA LYS A 130 -10.22 6.82 21.46
C LYS A 130 -10.15 7.73 20.25
N ALA A 131 -10.67 8.95 20.36
CA ALA A 131 -10.51 9.96 19.32
C ALA A 131 -9.04 10.13 18.96
N GLY A 132 -8.73 10.18 17.67
CA GLY A 132 -7.36 10.22 17.13
C GLY A 132 -6.68 8.86 16.98
N TYR A 133 -7.27 7.76 17.45
CA TYR A 133 -6.71 6.43 17.25
C TYR A 133 -6.66 6.08 15.76
N ARG A 134 -5.48 5.71 15.28
CA ARG A 134 -5.28 5.35 13.85
C ARG A 134 -5.87 3.99 13.55
N VAL A 135 -6.58 3.91 12.43
CA VAL A 135 -7.15 2.66 11.92
C VAL A 135 -6.56 2.37 10.54
N ARG A 136 -6.37 1.09 10.29
CA ARG A 136 -5.90 0.60 8.99
C ARG A 136 -7.06 -0.08 8.28
N LEU A 137 -7.18 0.26 7.01
CA LEU A 137 -8.14 -0.34 6.10
C LEU A 137 -7.43 -0.76 4.82
N GLU A 138 -8.09 -1.56 4.02
CA GLU A 138 -7.65 -1.84 2.66
C GLU A 138 -8.79 -1.65 1.67
N LEU A 139 -8.42 -1.38 0.43
CA LEU A 139 -9.36 -1.36 -0.68
C LEU A 139 -9.91 -2.77 -0.92
N ASP A 140 -11.22 -2.88 -1.09
CA ASP A 140 -11.91 -4.12 -1.45
C ASP A 140 -12.42 -4.03 -2.87
N GLY A 141 -11.61 -4.46 -3.82
CA GLY A 141 -11.89 -4.42 -5.25
C GLY A 141 -10.85 -3.64 -6.05
N THR A 142 -11.04 -3.57 -7.35
CA THR A 142 -10.16 -2.85 -8.27
C THR A 142 -10.69 -1.44 -8.52
N LEU A 143 -9.82 -0.44 -8.45
CA LEU A 143 -10.09 0.92 -8.86
C LEU A 143 -9.35 1.19 -10.17
N ALA A 144 -10.11 1.40 -11.24
CA ALA A 144 -9.58 1.71 -12.55
C ALA A 144 -10.31 2.91 -13.18
N VAL A 145 -9.60 3.65 -14.01
CA VAL A 145 -10.14 4.80 -14.76
C VAL A 145 -9.77 4.61 -16.23
N ASP A 146 -10.79 4.59 -17.09
CA ASP A 146 -10.61 4.41 -18.55
C ASP A 146 -9.72 3.19 -18.92
N GLY A 147 -9.87 2.10 -18.19
CA GLY A 147 -9.07 0.89 -18.37
C GLY A 147 -7.68 0.92 -17.74
N ASN A 148 -7.30 2.03 -17.10
CA ASN A 148 -6.03 2.16 -16.39
C ASN A 148 -6.18 1.80 -14.91
N LEU A 149 -5.35 0.88 -14.43
CA LEU A 149 -5.32 0.47 -13.05
C LEU A 149 -4.77 1.58 -12.16
N VAL A 150 -5.54 2.02 -11.18
CA VAL A 150 -5.16 3.02 -10.19
C VAL A 150 -4.77 2.36 -8.88
N ALA A 151 -5.65 1.52 -8.36
CA ALA A 151 -5.44 0.78 -7.13
C ALA A 151 -6.11 -0.59 -7.22
N ALA A 152 -5.60 -1.53 -6.47
CA ALA A 152 -6.10 -2.90 -6.43
C ALA A 152 -6.58 -3.27 -5.04
N SER A 153 -7.35 -4.34 -4.94
CA SER A 153 -7.72 -4.96 -3.67
C SER A 153 -6.45 -5.21 -2.85
N GLY A 154 -6.46 -4.80 -1.59
CA GLY A 154 -5.30 -4.86 -0.70
C GLY A 154 -4.46 -3.60 -0.60
N CYS A 155 -4.67 -2.60 -1.47
CA CYS A 155 -4.06 -1.28 -1.28
C CYS A 155 -4.50 -0.65 0.05
N LEU A 156 -3.54 -0.09 0.79
CA LEU A 156 -3.79 0.42 2.14
C LEU A 156 -4.52 1.76 2.13
N ILE A 157 -5.40 1.89 3.12
CA ILE A 157 -6.14 3.10 3.40
C ILE A 157 -5.86 3.48 4.85
N SER A 158 -5.51 4.73 5.08
CA SER A 158 -5.39 5.31 6.42
C SER A 158 -6.67 5.98 6.85
N GLY A 159 -6.99 5.85 8.12
CA GLY A 159 -8.09 6.52 8.76
C GLY A 159 -7.83 6.71 10.25
N HIS A 160 -8.74 7.36 10.93
CA HIS A 160 -8.69 7.54 12.38
C HIS A 160 -10.07 7.58 13.00
N VAL A 161 -10.13 7.31 14.29
CA VAL A 161 -11.34 7.49 15.08
C VAL A 161 -11.56 8.98 15.27
N GLU A 162 -12.69 9.49 14.83
CA GLU A 162 -13.07 10.89 14.97
C GLU A 162 -13.75 11.15 16.30
N GLU A 163 -14.72 10.31 16.67
CA GLU A 163 -15.51 10.45 17.88
C GLU A 163 -15.94 9.08 18.42
N VAL A 164 -15.96 8.96 19.73
CA VAL A 164 -16.55 7.80 20.43
C VAL A 164 -17.68 8.31 21.31
N LYS A 165 -18.91 7.90 21.02
CA LYS A 165 -20.06 8.19 21.85
C LYS A 165 -20.31 7.06 22.82
N PRO A 166 -20.35 7.34 24.13
CA PRO A 166 -20.64 6.32 25.13
C PRO A 166 -22.07 5.78 24.98
N PRO A 167 -22.35 4.57 25.47
CA PRO A 167 -23.70 4.03 25.49
C PRO A 167 -24.63 4.97 26.30
N ARG A 168 -25.75 5.30 25.71
CA ARG A 168 -26.77 6.12 26.38
C ARG A 168 -27.72 5.21 27.17
N SER A 169 -28.31 5.77 28.22
CA SER A 169 -29.41 5.11 28.99
C SER A 169 -30.50 4.64 28.00
N PHE A 170 -31.13 3.48 28.29
CA PHE A 170 -32.13 2.82 27.45
C PHE A 170 -31.62 1.97 26.28
N GLY A 171 -30.51 1.27 26.43
CA GLY A 171 -30.10 0.17 25.55
C GLY A 171 -29.55 0.58 24.20
N ARG A 172 -29.20 1.85 24.00
CA ARG A 172 -28.45 2.27 22.81
C ARG A 172 -26.98 1.88 22.92
N ALA A 173 -26.50 1.19 21.91
CA ALA A 173 -25.09 0.81 21.80
C ALA A 173 -24.18 2.06 21.72
N SER A 174 -22.93 1.87 22.13
CA SER A 174 -21.87 2.86 21.87
C SER A 174 -21.62 2.98 20.38
N GLU A 175 -21.36 4.19 19.92
CA GLU A 175 -21.09 4.49 18.51
C GLU A 175 -19.66 4.97 18.33
N VAL A 176 -18.97 4.48 17.33
CA VAL A 176 -17.64 4.93 16.94
C VAL A 176 -17.75 5.55 15.55
N LYS A 177 -17.34 6.82 15.42
CA LYS A 177 -17.24 7.51 14.14
C LYS A 177 -15.81 7.50 13.65
N PHE A 178 -15.66 7.22 12.36
CA PHE A 178 -14.38 7.18 11.67
C PHE A 178 -14.26 8.31 10.65
N ALA A 179 -13.06 8.84 10.50
CA ALA A 179 -12.67 9.65 9.35
C ALA A 179 -11.64 8.87 8.53
N PHE A 180 -11.76 8.94 7.22
CA PHE A 180 -10.80 8.35 6.29
C PHE A 180 -9.88 9.45 5.75
N ASP A 181 -8.59 9.16 5.68
CA ASP A 181 -7.58 10.15 5.31
C ASP A 181 -7.15 9.99 3.85
N HIS A 182 -6.43 8.91 3.54
CA HIS A 182 -5.84 8.68 2.22
C HIS A 182 -5.90 7.22 1.81
N LEU A 183 -6.08 7.00 0.51
CA LEU A 183 -5.78 5.74 -0.17
C LEU A 183 -4.36 5.82 -0.73
N LYS A 184 -3.53 4.83 -0.45
CA LYS A 184 -2.23 4.66 -1.09
C LYS A 184 -2.40 3.78 -2.34
N PRO A 185 -2.44 4.37 -3.56
CA PRO A 185 -2.61 3.61 -4.79
C PRO A 185 -1.32 2.87 -5.15
N LEU A 186 -1.29 2.26 -6.32
CA LEU A 186 -0.05 1.66 -6.86
C LEU A 186 1.01 2.71 -7.15
N GLY A 187 0.60 3.87 -7.68
CA GLY A 187 1.48 5.00 -7.98
C GLY A 187 1.91 5.80 -6.75
N PRO A 188 2.78 6.80 -6.93
CA PRO A 188 3.41 7.53 -5.84
C PRO A 188 2.51 8.56 -5.15
N HIS A 189 1.38 8.94 -5.75
CA HIS A 189 0.51 10.01 -5.25
C HIS A 189 -0.64 9.46 -4.43
N GLU A 190 -0.68 9.79 -3.15
CA GLU A 190 -1.79 9.43 -2.27
C GLU A 190 -3.08 10.15 -2.70
N ILE A 191 -4.21 9.44 -2.56
CA ILE A 191 -5.53 9.94 -2.92
C ILE A 191 -6.27 10.29 -1.63
N PRO A 192 -6.65 11.56 -1.41
CA PRO A 192 -7.46 11.95 -0.27
C PRO A 192 -8.87 11.36 -0.38
N ILE A 193 -9.41 10.90 0.75
CA ILE A 193 -10.73 10.30 0.83
C ILE A 193 -11.66 11.19 1.64
N ILE A 194 -12.86 11.40 1.13
CA ILE A 194 -13.93 12.09 1.83
C ILE A 194 -15.11 11.13 1.95
N LEU A 195 -15.65 10.99 3.16
CA LEU A 195 -16.86 10.22 3.38
C LEU A 195 -18.07 10.99 2.85
N GLY A 196 -18.67 10.52 1.75
CA GLY A 196 -19.85 11.12 1.16
C GLY A 196 -21.13 10.82 1.99
N GLU A 197 -22.17 11.59 1.76
CA GLU A 197 -23.47 11.43 2.46
C GLU A 197 -24.10 10.04 2.24
N GLU A 198 -23.96 9.46 1.06
CA GLU A 198 -24.46 8.10 0.77
C GLU A 198 -23.69 7.04 1.53
N ALA A 199 -22.37 7.19 1.66
CA ALA A 199 -21.55 6.29 2.43
C ALA A 199 -21.85 6.37 3.93
N LYS A 200 -22.17 7.55 4.44
CA LYS A 200 -22.63 7.73 5.83
C LYS A 200 -23.94 7.00 6.08
N LYS A 201 -24.90 7.10 5.17
CA LYS A 201 -26.20 6.39 5.28
C LYS A 201 -26.04 4.87 5.22
N ALA A 202 -25.13 4.36 4.39
CA ALA A 202 -24.86 2.93 4.30
C ALA A 202 -24.19 2.36 5.55
N ALA A 203 -23.43 3.17 6.28
CA ALA A 203 -22.79 2.77 7.54
C ALA A 203 -23.75 2.79 8.74
N GLU A 204 -24.90 3.49 8.63
CA GLU A 204 -25.93 3.60 9.66
C GLU A 204 -27.05 2.54 9.50
N ALA A 205 -27.06 1.81 8.40
CA ALA A 205 -28.05 0.78 8.09
C ALA A 205 -27.57 -0.63 8.48
#